data_1ccc84a2b8aefcf808dc71b6a0674473
#
_entry.id   1ccc84a2b8aefcf808dc71b6a0674473
#
_cell.length_a   1.000
_cell.length_b   1.000
_cell.length_c   1.000
_cell.angle_alpha   90.00
_cell.angle_beta   90.00
_cell.angle_gamma   90.00
#
_symmetry.space_group_name_H-M   'P 1'
#
loop_
_entity.id
_entity.type
_entity.pdbx_description
1 polymer ?
#
loop_
_entity_poly.entity_id
_entity_poly.type
_entity_poly.pdbx_seq_one_letter_code
_entity_poly.pdbx_strand_id
1 'polypeptide(L)'
;MAVIEYDEYKQKLLALEPTLGELEKALGIPKAREELAELQKETEKEGFWNDLERSQQVSRQVKRLENKIKKHDKLVSEWEDTLTLCEMAQEEDDPSQLEEVTNGYESLEKEISERRLAALLSGEYDGNNAILTFHAGAGGTEAQDWTEMLYRMYTRWAERHGYTYQLMDYEAGDEAGIKSATILIEGENAYGYLKSENGVHRLVRVSPFDANARRQTSFAALEVMPELEDDSEIEIRPEDIEMQACRSSGAGGQHINKTSSAVRLTHLPTGIVVFCQTERSQFQNRDNAMKMLRAKLAELKLQQHAEKISDLKGVQMKIEWGSQIRSYVFMPYTLAKDTRTGYEMGNIQAVMDGDIDGFINAYLTAAANGEIKK
;
A
#
# COMPACT_ATOMS: atom_id res chain seq x y z
N MET A 1 17.33 -20.87 39.56
CA MET A 1 16.50 -19.82 38.99
C MET A 1 16.55 -19.89 37.47
N ALA A 2 17.71 -19.94 36.86
CA ALA A 2 17.83 -20.02 35.38
C ALA A 2 17.09 -21.19 34.75
N VAL A 3 17.06 -22.37 35.33
CA VAL A 3 16.35 -23.54 34.80
C VAL A 3 14.84 -23.31 34.69
N ILE A 4 14.23 -22.60 35.62
CA ILE A 4 12.78 -22.29 35.59
C ILE A 4 12.46 -21.29 34.46
N GLU A 5 13.36 -20.30 34.23
CA GLU A 5 13.22 -19.32 33.19
C GLU A 5 13.37 -19.98 31.79
N TYR A 6 14.32 -20.92 31.62
CA TYR A 6 14.45 -21.69 30.38
C TYR A 6 13.22 -22.59 30.13
N ASP A 7 12.65 -23.23 31.14
CA ASP A 7 11.40 -23.99 30.98
C ASP A 7 10.25 -23.10 30.47
N GLU A 8 10.15 -21.88 30.98
CA GLU A 8 9.15 -20.92 30.57
C GLU A 8 9.35 -20.51 29.08
N TYR A 9 10.58 -20.15 28.69
CA TYR A 9 10.88 -19.79 27.30
C TYR A 9 10.73 -20.98 26.36
N LYS A 10 11.11 -22.19 26.76
CA LYS A 10 10.90 -23.39 25.98
C LYS A 10 9.41 -23.64 25.70
N GLN A 11 8.55 -23.50 26.71
CA GLN A 11 7.11 -23.61 26.51
C GLN A 11 6.56 -22.51 25.59
N LYS A 12 7.04 -21.27 25.73
CA LYS A 12 6.65 -20.17 24.83
C LYS A 12 7.09 -20.42 23.39
N LEU A 13 8.32 -20.90 23.18
CA LEU A 13 8.83 -21.26 21.84
C LEU A 13 8.05 -22.39 21.22
N LEU A 14 7.74 -23.46 21.97
CA LEU A 14 6.91 -24.57 21.48
C LEU A 14 5.47 -24.11 21.16
N ALA A 15 4.94 -23.13 21.88
CA ALA A 15 3.63 -22.57 21.57
C ALA A 15 3.59 -21.75 20.26
N LEU A 16 4.74 -21.35 19.71
CA LEU A 16 4.84 -20.69 18.40
C LEU A 16 4.76 -21.67 17.22
N GLU A 17 5.07 -22.94 17.39
CA GLU A 17 5.08 -23.96 16.33
C GLU A 17 3.74 -24.04 15.55
N PRO A 18 2.59 -24.21 16.23
CA PRO A 18 1.30 -24.22 15.51
C PRO A 18 1.02 -22.91 14.79
N THR A 19 1.46 -21.78 15.36
CA THR A 19 1.31 -20.45 14.74
C THR A 19 2.14 -20.32 13.46
N LEU A 20 3.36 -20.87 13.43
CA LEU A 20 4.20 -20.95 12.22
C LEU A 20 3.55 -21.81 11.14
N GLY A 21 2.95 -22.93 11.51
CA GLY A 21 2.21 -23.79 10.58
C GLY A 21 0.93 -23.15 10.02
N GLU A 22 0.23 -22.34 10.80
CA GLU A 22 -0.89 -21.51 10.33
C GLU A 22 -0.40 -20.42 9.38
N LEU A 23 0.69 -19.77 9.71
CA LEU A 23 1.32 -18.72 8.89
C LEU A 23 1.80 -19.27 7.54
N GLU A 24 2.39 -20.47 7.51
CA GLU A 24 2.79 -21.16 6.28
C GLU A 24 1.61 -21.34 5.33
N LYS A 25 0.46 -21.79 5.86
CA LYS A 25 -0.77 -21.98 5.10
C LYS A 25 -1.37 -20.63 4.66
N ALA A 26 -1.43 -19.65 5.55
CA ALA A 26 -2.00 -18.33 5.26
C ALA A 26 -1.18 -17.57 4.19
N LEU A 27 0.14 -17.69 4.25
CA LEU A 27 1.03 -17.15 3.22
C LEU A 27 1.00 -17.99 1.93
N GLY A 28 0.39 -19.19 1.91
CA GLY A 28 0.36 -20.05 0.74
C GLY A 28 1.74 -20.53 0.30
N ILE A 29 2.65 -20.76 1.25
CA ILE A 29 4.03 -21.22 0.97
C ILE A 29 4.07 -22.54 0.20
N PRO A 30 3.24 -23.56 0.53
CA PRO A 30 3.22 -24.81 -0.22
C PRO A 30 2.91 -24.60 -1.71
N LYS A 31 1.89 -23.78 -2.00
CA LYS A 31 1.51 -23.43 -3.37
C LYS A 31 2.61 -22.61 -4.08
N ALA A 32 3.25 -21.69 -3.35
CA ALA A 32 4.37 -20.90 -3.88
C ALA A 32 5.57 -21.77 -4.26
N ARG A 33 5.85 -22.84 -3.51
CA ARG A 33 6.91 -23.83 -3.83
C ARG A 33 6.58 -24.63 -5.09
N GLU A 34 5.31 -25.06 -5.26
CA GLU A 34 4.85 -25.74 -6.46
C GLU A 34 4.96 -24.84 -7.71
N GLU A 35 4.44 -23.61 -7.61
CA GLU A 35 4.50 -22.62 -8.68
C GLU A 35 5.95 -22.25 -9.07
N LEU A 36 6.83 -22.10 -8.07
CA LEU A 36 8.25 -21.85 -8.32
C LEU A 36 8.89 -23.00 -9.10
N ALA A 37 8.59 -24.25 -8.72
CA ALA A 37 9.13 -25.42 -9.42
C ALA A 37 8.61 -25.52 -10.86
N GLU A 38 7.38 -25.12 -11.13
CA GLU A 38 6.82 -25.08 -12.48
C GLU A 38 7.48 -23.99 -13.34
N LEU A 39 7.64 -22.77 -12.79
CA LEU A 39 8.28 -21.67 -13.48
C LEU A 39 9.77 -21.95 -13.75
N GLN A 40 10.48 -22.59 -12.81
CA GLN A 40 11.88 -23.00 -13.03
C GLN A 40 11.98 -24.01 -14.18
N LYS A 41 11.08 -25.01 -14.27
CA LYS A 41 11.01 -25.92 -15.41
C LYS A 41 10.68 -25.21 -16.73
N GLU A 42 9.91 -24.12 -16.68
CA GLU A 42 9.61 -23.32 -17.85
C GLU A 42 10.86 -22.57 -18.35
N THR A 43 11.69 -22.05 -17.44
CA THR A 43 12.94 -21.36 -17.78
C THR A 43 14.00 -22.27 -18.42
N GLU A 44 13.93 -23.59 -18.17
CA GLU A 44 14.83 -24.59 -18.76
C GLU A 44 14.48 -25.00 -20.20
N LYS A 45 13.29 -24.62 -20.69
CA LYS A 45 12.85 -25.00 -22.06
C LYS A 45 13.68 -24.28 -23.12
N GLU A 46 14.05 -25.00 -24.18
CA GLU A 46 14.71 -24.42 -25.35
C GLU A 46 13.85 -23.30 -25.97
N GLY A 47 14.45 -22.13 -26.19
CA GLY A 47 13.77 -20.97 -26.77
C GLY A 47 13.09 -20.02 -25.78
N PHE A 48 13.02 -20.36 -24.49
CA PHE A 48 12.41 -19.49 -23.47
C PHE A 48 13.04 -18.08 -23.46
N TRP A 49 14.35 -17.99 -23.55
CA TRP A 49 15.10 -16.73 -23.52
C TRP A 49 15.02 -15.90 -24.81
N ASN A 50 14.39 -16.42 -25.87
CA ASN A 50 14.18 -15.67 -27.11
C ASN A 50 13.01 -14.69 -27.02
N ASP A 51 12.08 -14.90 -26.09
CA ASP A 51 10.99 -13.98 -25.77
C ASP A 51 11.38 -13.12 -24.57
N LEU A 52 11.80 -11.88 -24.85
CA LEU A 52 12.36 -10.98 -23.85
C LEU A 52 11.31 -10.54 -22.82
N GLU A 53 10.07 -10.26 -23.24
CA GLU A 53 8.99 -9.85 -22.34
C GLU A 53 8.59 -10.98 -21.38
N ARG A 54 8.35 -12.18 -21.93
CA ARG A 54 7.97 -13.33 -21.12
C ARG A 54 9.10 -13.74 -20.16
N SER A 55 10.34 -13.74 -20.61
CA SER A 55 11.50 -14.08 -19.78
C SER A 55 11.70 -13.10 -18.61
N GLN A 56 11.48 -11.80 -18.84
CA GLN A 56 11.52 -10.79 -17.78
C GLN A 56 10.39 -10.97 -16.78
N GLN A 57 9.16 -11.21 -17.25
CA GLN A 57 7.98 -11.43 -16.41
C GLN A 57 8.15 -12.65 -15.51
N VAL A 58 8.55 -13.80 -16.10
CA VAL A 58 8.79 -15.03 -15.36
C VAL A 58 9.96 -14.86 -14.37
N SER A 59 11.05 -14.20 -14.76
CA SER A 59 12.17 -13.94 -13.86
C SER A 59 11.79 -13.09 -12.65
N ARG A 60 10.94 -12.06 -12.83
CA ARG A 60 10.41 -11.25 -11.72
C ARG A 60 9.54 -12.11 -10.80
N GLN A 61 8.68 -12.96 -11.36
CA GLN A 61 7.79 -13.84 -10.60
C GLN A 61 8.58 -14.88 -9.81
N VAL A 62 9.58 -15.54 -10.43
CA VAL A 62 10.51 -16.46 -9.77
C VAL A 62 11.19 -15.78 -8.58
N LYS A 63 11.79 -14.61 -8.79
CA LYS A 63 12.48 -13.87 -7.73
C LYS A 63 11.53 -13.48 -6.58
N ARG A 64 10.28 -13.12 -6.90
CA ARG A 64 9.26 -12.81 -5.87
C ARG A 64 8.90 -14.04 -5.04
N LEU A 65 8.69 -15.20 -5.68
CA LEU A 65 8.37 -16.45 -5.01
C LEU A 65 9.56 -16.94 -4.17
N GLU A 66 10.77 -16.92 -4.70
CA GLU A 66 12.00 -17.27 -3.98
C GLU A 66 12.18 -16.42 -2.73
N ASN A 67 12.03 -15.11 -2.84
CA ASN A 67 12.13 -14.21 -1.68
C ASN A 67 11.08 -14.52 -0.62
N LYS A 68 9.84 -14.82 -1.03
CA LYS A 68 8.74 -15.17 -0.14
C LYS A 68 9.03 -16.46 0.63
N ILE A 69 9.47 -17.50 -0.07
CA ILE A 69 9.83 -18.79 0.51
C ILE A 69 11.04 -18.63 1.45
N LYS A 70 12.10 -17.97 0.97
CA LYS A 70 13.31 -17.74 1.74
C LYS A 70 13.06 -16.97 3.05
N LYS A 71 12.22 -15.94 3.01
CA LYS A 71 11.81 -15.21 4.23
C LYS A 71 11.15 -16.16 5.24
N HIS A 72 10.24 -17.02 4.79
CA HIS A 72 9.56 -17.98 5.68
C HIS A 72 10.54 -19.02 6.23
N ASP A 73 11.35 -19.63 5.38
CA ASP A 73 12.30 -20.66 5.79
C ASP A 73 13.31 -20.12 6.80
N LYS A 74 13.74 -18.85 6.63
CA LYS A 74 14.61 -18.15 7.59
C LYS A 74 13.95 -18.04 8.97
N LEU A 75 12.65 -17.66 9.02
CA LEU A 75 11.92 -17.54 10.26
C LEU A 75 11.80 -18.89 11.00
N VAL A 76 11.55 -19.96 10.26
CA VAL A 76 11.49 -21.33 10.81
C VAL A 76 12.87 -21.73 11.35
N SER A 77 13.95 -21.46 10.60
CA SER A 77 15.32 -21.75 11.05
C SER A 77 15.68 -20.97 12.32
N GLU A 78 15.34 -19.67 12.39
CA GLU A 78 15.59 -18.86 13.60
C GLU A 78 14.82 -19.38 14.81
N TRP A 79 13.60 -19.90 14.61
CA TRP A 79 12.84 -20.55 15.67
C TRP A 79 13.50 -21.87 16.13
N GLU A 80 13.93 -22.74 15.19
CA GLU A 80 14.63 -23.98 15.50
C GLU A 80 15.96 -23.71 16.23
N ASP A 81 16.72 -22.73 15.77
CA ASP A 81 18.00 -22.33 16.37
C ASP A 81 17.80 -21.82 17.79
N THR A 82 16.80 -20.94 18.03
CA THR A 82 16.49 -20.40 19.35
C THR A 82 16.00 -21.48 20.31
N LEU A 83 15.18 -22.41 19.83
CA LEU A 83 14.71 -23.54 20.63
C LEU A 83 15.88 -24.48 21.02
N THR A 84 16.75 -24.78 20.06
CA THR A 84 17.95 -25.61 20.29
C THR A 84 18.89 -24.94 21.29
N LEU A 85 19.12 -23.63 21.15
CA LEU A 85 19.94 -22.86 22.11
C LEU A 85 19.34 -22.90 23.53
N CYS A 86 18.01 -22.74 23.64
CA CYS A 86 17.30 -22.82 24.91
C CYS A 86 17.46 -24.21 25.57
N GLU A 87 17.35 -25.30 24.78
CA GLU A 87 17.51 -26.67 25.26
C GLU A 87 18.94 -26.95 25.72
N MET A 88 19.95 -26.56 24.96
CA MET A 88 21.35 -26.73 25.30
C MET A 88 21.72 -25.94 26.57
N ALA A 89 21.31 -24.67 26.66
CA ALA A 89 21.56 -23.83 27.80
C ALA A 89 20.87 -24.37 29.09
N GLN A 90 19.71 -24.98 28.94
CA GLN A 90 18.98 -25.65 30.02
C GLN A 90 19.72 -26.91 30.52
N GLU A 91 20.24 -27.73 29.60
CA GLU A 91 20.97 -28.96 29.91
C GLU A 91 22.32 -28.65 30.60
N GLU A 92 23.00 -27.57 30.20
CA GLU A 92 24.29 -27.16 30.73
C GLU A 92 24.16 -26.28 31.99
N ASP A 93 22.93 -25.89 32.38
CA ASP A 93 22.62 -24.93 33.48
C ASP A 93 23.42 -23.62 33.35
N ASP A 94 23.60 -23.13 32.11
CA ASP A 94 24.38 -21.93 31.80
C ASP A 94 23.50 -20.67 31.80
N PRO A 95 23.56 -19.82 32.82
CA PRO A 95 22.72 -18.62 32.90
C PRO A 95 23.16 -17.51 31.91
N SER A 96 24.33 -17.64 31.29
CA SER A 96 24.86 -16.59 30.39
C SER A 96 24.09 -16.49 29.07
N GLN A 97 23.41 -17.56 28.66
CA GLN A 97 22.64 -17.64 27.40
C GLN A 97 21.20 -17.15 27.55
N LEU A 98 20.74 -16.84 28.78
CA LEU A 98 19.34 -16.46 29.01
C LEU A 98 18.95 -15.17 28.26
N GLU A 99 19.83 -14.20 28.19
CA GLU A 99 19.61 -12.95 27.50
C GLU A 99 19.46 -13.18 25.97
N GLU A 100 20.28 -14.07 25.38
CA GLU A 100 20.21 -14.41 23.98
C GLU A 100 18.92 -15.15 23.62
N VAL A 101 18.49 -16.11 24.46
CA VAL A 101 17.21 -16.82 24.33
C VAL A 101 16.03 -15.87 24.44
N THR A 102 16.06 -14.93 25.39
CA THR A 102 15.02 -13.93 25.57
C THR A 102 14.89 -13.02 24.35
N ASN A 103 16.00 -12.47 23.90
CA ASN A 103 16.03 -11.60 22.71
C ASN A 103 15.60 -12.35 21.44
N GLY A 104 16.01 -13.61 21.30
CA GLY A 104 15.59 -14.49 20.22
C GLY A 104 14.08 -14.71 20.19
N TYR A 105 13.50 -15.04 21.36
CA TYR A 105 12.04 -15.21 21.49
C TYR A 105 11.27 -13.93 21.16
N GLU A 106 11.67 -12.78 21.73
CA GLU A 106 11.01 -11.48 21.48
C GLU A 106 11.07 -11.08 20.01
N SER A 107 12.23 -11.32 19.36
CA SER A 107 12.39 -11.07 17.93
C SER A 107 11.46 -11.96 17.09
N LEU A 108 11.38 -13.26 17.42
CA LEU A 108 10.51 -14.22 16.73
C LEU A 108 9.02 -13.88 16.91
N GLU A 109 8.59 -13.57 18.13
CA GLU A 109 7.20 -13.19 18.42
C GLU A 109 6.78 -11.97 17.62
N LYS A 110 7.66 -10.96 17.57
CA LYS A 110 7.44 -9.75 16.78
C LYS A 110 7.35 -10.07 15.29
N GLU A 111 8.32 -10.80 14.74
CA GLU A 111 8.35 -11.11 13.30
C GLU A 111 7.18 -12.01 12.88
N ILE A 112 6.77 -12.99 13.69
CA ILE A 112 5.59 -13.83 13.44
C ILE A 112 4.32 -12.95 13.42
N SER A 113 4.19 -12.02 14.38
CA SER A 113 3.06 -11.10 14.45
C SER A 113 2.97 -10.22 13.20
N GLU A 114 4.08 -9.60 12.79
CA GLU A 114 4.15 -8.78 11.57
C GLU A 114 3.78 -9.58 10.32
N ARG A 115 4.25 -10.80 10.19
CA ARG A 115 3.94 -11.67 9.03
C ARG A 115 2.50 -12.19 9.01
N ARG A 116 1.92 -12.45 10.19
CA ARG A 116 0.48 -12.77 10.28
C ARG A 116 -0.36 -11.63 9.73
N LEU A 117 0.02 -10.40 10.04
CA LEU A 117 -0.67 -9.23 9.53
C LEU A 117 -0.47 -9.06 8.04
N ALA A 118 0.76 -9.25 7.54
CA ALA A 118 1.02 -9.23 6.10
C ALA A 118 0.19 -10.30 5.36
N ALA A 119 -0.06 -11.45 5.98
CA ALA A 119 -0.91 -12.50 5.41
C ALA A 119 -2.40 -12.10 5.31
N LEU A 120 -2.87 -11.15 6.13
CA LEU A 120 -4.23 -10.59 6.04
C LEU A 120 -4.38 -9.57 4.90
N LEU A 121 -3.27 -9.11 4.34
CA LEU A 121 -3.26 -8.15 3.23
C LEU A 121 -3.51 -8.89 1.92
N SER A 122 -4.78 -8.97 1.52
CA SER A 122 -5.24 -9.69 0.31
C SER A 122 -5.81 -8.78 -0.77
N GLY A 123 -5.82 -7.48 -0.55
CA GLY A 123 -6.31 -6.50 -1.52
C GLY A 123 -5.35 -6.32 -2.71
N GLU A 124 -5.90 -5.99 -3.87
CA GLU A 124 -5.16 -5.80 -5.13
C GLU A 124 -3.97 -4.81 -4.98
N TYR A 125 -4.16 -3.77 -4.17
CA TYR A 125 -3.18 -2.68 -3.99
C TYR A 125 -2.41 -2.76 -2.67
N ASP A 126 -2.65 -3.77 -1.84
CA ASP A 126 -2.07 -3.85 -0.49
C ASP A 126 -0.53 -3.88 -0.50
N GLY A 127 0.07 -4.41 -1.58
CA GLY A 127 1.53 -4.45 -1.76
C GLY A 127 2.17 -3.13 -2.18
N ASN A 128 1.36 -2.10 -2.52
CA ASN A 128 1.86 -0.85 -3.08
C ASN A 128 2.38 0.10 -2.00
N ASN A 129 3.10 1.12 -2.45
CA ASN A 129 3.44 2.28 -1.66
C ASN A 129 2.16 3.06 -1.29
N ALA A 130 2.23 3.88 -0.24
CA ALA A 130 1.09 4.64 0.26
C ALA A 130 1.27 6.14 0.07
N ILE A 131 0.25 6.80 -0.46
CA ILE A 131 0.15 8.27 -0.50
C ILE A 131 -0.77 8.69 0.64
N LEU A 132 -0.24 9.47 1.58
CA LEU A 132 -0.95 10.00 2.72
C LEU A 132 -1.20 11.48 2.53
N THR A 133 -2.46 11.90 2.56
CA THR A 133 -2.84 13.31 2.52
C THR A 133 -3.52 13.72 3.82
N PHE A 134 -2.95 14.70 4.47
CA PHE A 134 -3.42 15.27 5.74
C PHE A 134 -4.19 16.55 5.49
N HIS A 135 -5.35 16.71 6.11
CA HIS A 135 -6.17 17.92 6.00
C HIS A 135 -6.61 18.39 7.38
N ALA A 136 -6.38 19.68 7.65
CA ALA A 136 -6.93 20.30 8.83
C ALA A 136 -8.46 20.39 8.73
N GLY A 137 -9.13 19.91 9.77
CA GLY A 137 -10.59 19.96 9.88
C GLY A 137 -11.11 21.16 10.68
N ALA A 138 -12.24 20.97 11.34
CA ALA A 138 -12.82 22.00 12.21
C ALA A 138 -11.94 22.23 13.44
N GLY A 139 -11.59 23.49 13.75
CA GLY A 139 -10.82 23.86 14.94
C GLY A 139 -9.82 25.02 14.70
N GLY A 140 -9.78 25.60 13.50
CA GLY A 140 -8.88 26.72 13.19
C GLY A 140 -7.40 26.37 13.39
N THR A 141 -6.63 27.27 14.03
CA THR A 141 -5.19 27.08 14.31
C THR A 141 -4.91 25.78 15.09
N GLU A 142 -5.80 25.39 16.01
CA GLU A 142 -5.69 24.13 16.76
C GLU A 142 -5.78 22.90 15.87
N ALA A 143 -6.65 22.92 14.84
CA ALA A 143 -6.75 21.84 13.88
C ALA A 143 -5.52 21.75 12.96
N GLN A 144 -4.93 22.88 12.62
CA GLN A 144 -3.69 22.96 11.84
C GLN A 144 -2.50 22.39 12.62
N ASP A 145 -2.39 22.70 13.91
CA ASP A 145 -1.38 22.13 14.80
C ASP A 145 -1.60 20.61 15.00
N TRP A 146 -2.87 20.18 15.15
CA TRP A 146 -3.20 18.77 15.22
C TRP A 146 -2.79 18.01 13.94
N THR A 147 -2.96 18.61 12.79
CA THR A 147 -2.56 18.04 11.50
C THR A 147 -1.04 17.84 11.42
N GLU A 148 -0.26 18.80 11.95
CA GLU A 148 1.20 18.66 12.05
C GLU A 148 1.62 17.56 13.01
N MET A 149 0.91 17.41 14.14
CA MET A 149 1.15 16.31 15.07
C MET A 149 0.90 14.95 14.41
N LEU A 150 -0.19 14.81 13.63
CA LEU A 150 -0.48 13.59 12.88
C LEU A 150 0.60 13.32 11.81
N TYR A 151 0.98 14.34 11.04
CA TYR A 151 2.05 14.23 10.07
C TYR A 151 3.32 13.67 10.70
N ARG A 152 3.75 14.21 11.84
CA ARG A 152 4.90 13.74 12.59
C ARG A 152 4.72 12.30 13.09
N MET A 153 3.54 11.93 13.56
CA MET A 153 3.24 10.59 14.05
C MET A 153 3.44 9.54 12.94
N TYR A 154 2.90 9.78 11.74
CA TYR A 154 3.01 8.84 10.62
C TYR A 154 4.41 8.81 9.98
N THR A 155 5.12 9.93 9.93
CA THR A 155 6.52 9.93 9.46
C THR A 155 7.41 9.15 10.42
N ARG A 156 7.22 9.25 11.73
CA ARG A 156 7.93 8.45 12.74
C ARG A 156 7.58 6.96 12.66
N TRP A 157 6.31 6.65 12.41
CA TRP A 157 5.92 5.27 12.17
C TRP A 157 6.65 4.69 10.94
N ALA A 158 6.73 5.43 9.85
CA ALA A 158 7.45 5.02 8.64
C ALA A 158 8.95 4.79 8.94
N GLU A 159 9.60 5.71 9.66
CA GLU A 159 11.00 5.57 10.07
C GLU A 159 11.25 4.31 10.92
N ARG A 160 10.36 4.03 11.88
CA ARG A 160 10.46 2.83 12.75
C ARG A 160 10.35 1.52 12.00
N HIS A 161 9.61 1.52 10.88
CA HIS A 161 9.44 0.35 10.00
C HIS A 161 10.47 0.28 8.87
N GLY A 162 11.45 1.19 8.85
CA GLY A 162 12.47 1.24 7.81
C GLY A 162 11.93 1.66 6.44
N TYR A 163 10.76 2.30 6.41
CA TYR A 163 10.20 2.89 5.20
C TYR A 163 10.84 4.24 4.91
N THR A 164 10.96 4.56 3.63
CA THR A 164 11.33 5.92 3.19
C THR A 164 10.07 6.74 2.96
N TYR A 165 10.14 8.05 3.19
CA TYR A 165 9.04 8.94 2.84
C TYR A 165 9.54 10.17 2.09
N GLN A 166 8.71 10.64 1.17
CA GLN A 166 8.97 11.83 0.38
C GLN A 166 7.81 12.82 0.52
N LEU A 167 8.13 14.07 0.81
CA LEU A 167 7.15 15.16 0.82
C LEU A 167 6.79 15.52 -0.63
N MET A 168 5.49 15.40 -0.98
CA MET A 168 4.97 15.71 -2.31
C MET A 168 4.33 17.10 -2.36
N ASP A 169 3.59 17.48 -1.31
CA ASP A 169 2.93 18.78 -1.22
C ASP A 169 2.85 19.24 0.24
N TYR A 170 2.90 20.55 0.47
CA TYR A 170 2.88 21.13 1.80
C TYR A 170 2.30 22.54 1.81
N GLU A 171 1.20 22.72 2.50
CA GLU A 171 0.58 24.03 2.75
C GLU A 171 0.64 24.34 4.26
N ALA A 172 1.47 25.32 4.61
CA ALA A 172 1.62 25.76 6.00
C ALA A 172 0.33 26.36 6.55
N GLY A 173 0.15 26.23 7.87
CA GLY A 173 -0.91 26.93 8.59
C GLY A 173 -0.71 28.45 8.60
N ASP A 174 -1.81 29.17 8.88
CA ASP A 174 -1.75 30.66 8.88
C ASP A 174 -0.92 31.22 10.05
N GLU A 175 -1.00 30.60 11.22
CA GLU A 175 -0.31 30.99 12.45
C GLU A 175 0.58 29.87 12.98
N ALA A 176 0.15 28.62 12.86
CA ALA A 176 0.89 27.43 13.31
C ALA A 176 0.38 26.18 12.57
N GLY A 177 1.19 25.12 12.57
CA GLY A 177 0.81 23.82 12.04
C GLY A 177 0.70 23.76 10.52
N ILE A 178 -0.08 22.83 10.02
CA ILE A 178 -0.23 22.48 8.60
C ILE A 178 -1.72 22.52 8.23
N LYS A 179 -2.06 23.21 7.11
CA LYS A 179 -3.40 23.15 6.51
C LYS A 179 -3.61 21.87 5.75
N SER A 180 -2.64 21.53 4.91
CA SER A 180 -2.61 20.30 4.13
C SER A 180 -1.18 19.87 3.88
N ALA A 181 -0.93 18.55 3.88
CA ALA A 181 0.34 17.99 3.46
C ALA A 181 0.11 16.64 2.80
N THR A 182 0.90 16.32 1.79
CA THR A 182 0.88 15.02 1.12
C THR A 182 2.27 14.42 1.14
N ILE A 183 2.38 13.17 1.59
CA ILE A 183 3.62 12.38 1.58
C ILE A 183 3.41 11.07 0.84
N LEU A 184 4.45 10.64 0.15
CA LEU A 184 4.59 9.27 -0.37
C LEU A 184 5.41 8.48 0.64
N ILE A 185 4.89 7.34 1.09
CA ILE A 185 5.63 6.36 1.91
C ILE A 185 5.93 5.15 1.04
N GLU A 186 7.22 4.88 0.84
CA GLU A 186 7.71 3.81 0.01
C GLU A 186 8.14 2.61 0.87
N GLY A 187 7.58 1.45 0.60
CA GLY A 187 7.92 0.21 1.27
C GLY A 187 6.94 -0.92 0.99
N GLU A 188 7.36 -2.13 1.25
CA GLU A 188 6.55 -3.34 1.02
C GLU A 188 5.28 -3.31 1.90
N ASN A 189 4.10 -3.38 1.29
CA ASN A 189 2.79 -3.35 1.94
C ASN A 189 2.46 -2.04 2.69
N ALA A 190 3.12 -0.93 2.38
CA ALA A 190 2.86 0.34 3.06
C ALA A 190 1.38 0.75 2.99
N TYR A 191 0.77 0.67 1.81
CA TYR A 191 -0.67 0.93 1.67
C TYR A 191 -1.53 -0.07 2.43
N GLY A 192 -1.18 -1.36 2.37
CA GLY A 192 -1.93 -2.43 3.04
C GLY A 192 -2.09 -2.19 4.54
N TYR A 193 -1.03 -1.72 5.21
CA TYR A 193 -1.08 -1.34 6.63
C TYR A 193 -1.83 -0.03 6.85
N LEU A 194 -1.46 1.01 6.11
CA LEU A 194 -1.93 2.38 6.36
C LEU A 194 -3.37 2.64 5.89
N LYS A 195 -3.94 1.81 5.00
CA LYS A 195 -5.37 1.91 4.62
C LYS A 195 -6.30 1.85 5.82
N SER A 196 -5.87 1.19 6.92
CA SER A 196 -6.59 1.15 8.19
C SER A 196 -6.72 2.52 8.86
N GLU A 197 -5.84 3.44 8.56
CA GLU A 197 -5.73 4.76 9.17
C GLU A 197 -6.52 5.85 8.43
N ASN A 198 -7.14 5.49 7.30
CA ASN A 198 -7.95 6.40 6.50
C ASN A 198 -9.19 6.86 7.27
N GLY A 199 -9.33 8.16 7.50
CA GLY A 199 -10.50 8.74 8.16
C GLY A 199 -10.21 9.96 9.02
N VAL A 200 -11.12 10.27 9.94
CA VAL A 200 -11.05 11.46 10.78
C VAL A 200 -10.46 11.12 12.15
N HIS A 201 -9.46 11.89 12.56
CA HIS A 201 -8.77 11.80 13.84
C HIS A 201 -9.18 12.96 14.75
N ARG A 202 -9.66 12.65 15.95
CA ARG A 202 -10.15 13.62 16.93
C ARG A 202 -9.15 13.84 18.04
N LEU A 203 -8.74 15.09 18.24
CA LEU A 203 -7.92 15.51 19.39
C LEU A 203 -8.76 16.14 20.47
N VAL A 204 -8.46 15.82 21.73
CA VAL A 204 -9.01 16.48 22.93
C VAL A 204 -7.87 16.85 23.87
N ARG A 205 -7.53 18.14 23.95
CA ARG A 205 -6.48 18.66 24.84
C ARG A 205 -6.80 20.06 25.34
N VAL A 206 -5.99 20.56 26.26
CA VAL A 206 -5.93 22.00 26.55
C VAL A 206 -5.16 22.66 25.41
N SER A 207 -5.80 23.63 24.75
CA SER A 207 -5.19 24.28 23.59
C SER A 207 -4.04 25.21 24.03
N PRO A 208 -2.85 25.12 23.43
CA PRO A 208 -1.77 26.08 23.67
C PRO A 208 -2.07 27.47 23.07
N PHE A 209 -3.09 27.59 22.22
CA PHE A 209 -3.51 28.83 21.56
C PHE A 209 -4.67 29.53 22.30
N ASP A 210 -5.27 28.91 23.33
CA ASP A 210 -6.35 29.51 24.12
C ASP A 210 -5.77 30.10 25.41
N ALA A 211 -5.79 31.42 25.53
CA ALA A 211 -5.33 32.15 26.71
C ALA A 211 -6.05 31.73 28.01
N ASN A 212 -7.26 31.18 27.93
CA ASN A 212 -8.05 30.69 29.06
C ASN A 212 -7.77 29.24 29.43
N ALA A 213 -6.80 28.58 28.74
CA ALA A 213 -6.44 27.17 28.97
C ALA A 213 -7.65 26.22 28.97
N ARG A 214 -8.66 26.46 28.13
CA ARG A 214 -9.84 25.61 28.04
C ARG A 214 -9.53 24.37 27.22
N ARG A 215 -10.22 23.29 27.56
CA ARG A 215 -10.20 22.04 26.79
C ARG A 215 -10.90 22.25 25.46
N GLN A 216 -10.18 22.02 24.37
CA GLN A 216 -10.68 22.13 23.00
C GLN A 216 -10.76 20.75 22.35
N THR A 217 -11.59 20.65 21.33
CA THR A 217 -11.72 19.47 20.48
C THR A 217 -11.46 19.90 19.04
N SER A 218 -10.52 19.25 18.38
CA SER A 218 -10.15 19.53 16.99
C SER A 218 -10.13 18.26 16.16
N PHE A 219 -10.31 18.40 14.87
CA PHE A 219 -10.37 17.30 13.93
C PHE A 219 -9.38 17.51 12.82
N ALA A 220 -8.75 16.42 12.38
CA ALA A 220 -7.97 16.36 11.17
C ALA A 220 -8.34 15.11 10.40
N ALA A 221 -8.32 15.16 9.09
CA ALA A 221 -8.57 14.01 8.24
C ALA A 221 -7.25 13.49 7.67
N LEU A 222 -7.12 12.19 7.63
CA LEU A 222 -6.09 11.48 6.89
C LEU A 222 -6.76 10.72 5.74
N GLU A 223 -6.32 10.99 4.52
CA GLU A 223 -6.66 10.22 3.32
C GLU A 223 -5.48 9.34 2.96
N VAL A 224 -5.72 8.05 2.77
CA VAL A 224 -4.69 7.09 2.40
C VAL A 224 -5.06 6.46 1.06
N MET A 225 -4.15 6.57 0.09
CA MET A 225 -4.31 6.02 -1.24
C MET A 225 -3.11 5.16 -1.63
N PRO A 226 -3.29 4.12 -2.46
CA PRO A 226 -2.16 3.41 -3.03
C PRO A 226 -1.48 4.27 -4.09
N GLU A 227 -0.16 4.18 -4.20
CA GLU A 227 0.54 4.63 -5.39
C GLU A 227 0.19 3.69 -6.54
N LEU A 228 -0.43 4.23 -7.58
CA LEU A 228 -0.72 3.48 -8.80
C LEU A 228 0.43 3.70 -9.79
N GLU A 229 1.00 2.61 -10.30
CA GLU A 229 2.01 2.70 -11.36
C GLU A 229 1.39 3.40 -12.58
N ASP A 230 2.04 4.48 -13.01
CA ASP A 230 1.66 5.19 -14.23
C ASP A 230 2.21 4.41 -15.43
N ASP A 231 1.44 3.41 -15.86
CA ASP A 231 1.71 2.59 -17.04
C ASP A 231 1.45 3.44 -18.32
N SER A 232 2.18 4.56 -18.43
CA SER A 232 1.91 5.64 -19.36
C SER A 232 2.34 5.37 -20.80
N GLU A 233 3.10 4.32 -21.08
CA GLU A 233 3.41 3.92 -22.45
C GLU A 233 2.21 3.21 -23.08
N ILE A 234 1.48 3.96 -23.92
CA ILE A 234 0.43 3.39 -24.77
C ILE A 234 1.13 2.71 -25.94
N GLU A 235 1.43 1.44 -25.77
CA GLU A 235 1.89 0.61 -26.86
C GLU A 235 0.71 0.23 -27.75
N ILE A 236 0.71 0.76 -28.98
CA ILE A 236 -0.30 0.41 -29.97
C ILE A 236 0.31 -0.64 -30.89
N ARG A 237 -0.11 -1.89 -30.76
CA ARG A 237 0.36 -2.99 -31.62
C ARG A 237 -0.25 -2.86 -33.01
N PRO A 238 0.50 -3.14 -34.09
CA PRO A 238 -0.04 -3.09 -35.44
C PRO A 238 -1.26 -4.00 -35.67
N GLU A 239 -1.33 -5.12 -34.96
CA GLU A 239 -2.43 -6.09 -34.99
C GLU A 239 -3.73 -5.59 -34.35
N ASP A 240 -3.64 -4.59 -33.45
CA ASP A 240 -4.78 -4.00 -32.76
C ASP A 240 -5.44 -2.88 -33.57
N ILE A 241 -4.91 -2.58 -34.78
CA ILE A 241 -5.41 -1.50 -35.61
C ILE A 241 -5.97 -2.05 -36.90
N GLU A 242 -7.24 -1.77 -37.18
CA GLU A 242 -7.83 -1.91 -38.49
C GLU A 242 -7.75 -0.58 -39.24
N MET A 243 -7.08 -0.56 -40.41
CA MET A 243 -6.95 0.62 -41.26
C MET A 243 -7.81 0.48 -42.48
N GLN A 244 -8.68 1.46 -42.71
CA GLN A 244 -9.50 1.57 -43.92
C GLN A 244 -9.18 2.87 -44.67
N ALA A 245 -8.81 2.74 -45.93
CA ALA A 245 -8.66 3.90 -46.82
C ALA A 245 -10.05 4.32 -47.38
N CYS A 246 -10.40 5.55 -47.12
CA CYS A 246 -11.70 6.12 -47.54
C CYS A 246 -11.52 7.26 -48.52
N ARG A 247 -12.58 7.56 -49.29
CA ARG A 247 -12.61 8.78 -50.09
C ARG A 247 -12.85 9.98 -49.19
N SER A 248 -12.08 11.04 -49.39
CA SER A 248 -12.31 12.29 -48.68
C SER A 248 -13.63 12.93 -49.11
N SER A 249 -14.42 13.40 -48.17
CA SER A 249 -15.67 14.13 -48.42
C SER A 249 -15.44 15.62 -48.14
N GLY A 250 -15.70 16.48 -49.15
CA GLY A 250 -15.59 17.93 -49.03
C GLY A 250 -15.91 18.67 -50.33
N ALA A 251 -16.20 19.96 -50.25
CA ALA A 251 -16.42 20.84 -51.39
C ALA A 251 -15.09 21.07 -52.13
N GLY A 252 -14.75 20.20 -53.09
CA GLY A 252 -13.52 20.30 -53.89
C GLY A 252 -13.68 19.61 -55.23
N GLY A 253 -12.92 20.04 -56.23
CA GLY A 253 -13.04 19.66 -57.65
C GLY A 253 -12.77 18.16 -57.91
N GLN A 254 -12.84 17.73 -59.17
CA GLN A 254 -12.80 16.32 -59.66
C GLN A 254 -11.63 15.48 -59.12
N HIS A 255 -10.57 16.06 -58.59
CA HIS A 255 -9.40 15.32 -58.08
C HIS A 255 -9.61 14.74 -56.66
N ILE A 256 -10.42 15.39 -55.84
CA ILE A 256 -10.68 14.97 -54.41
C ILE A 256 -11.59 13.74 -54.39
N ASN A 257 -12.49 13.59 -55.38
CA ASN A 257 -13.45 12.49 -55.43
C ASN A 257 -12.89 11.20 -56.07
N LYS A 258 -11.66 11.21 -56.62
CA LYS A 258 -11.06 10.05 -57.29
C LYS A 258 -9.98 9.34 -56.52
N THR A 259 -9.39 9.97 -55.49
CA THR A 259 -8.30 9.39 -54.68
C THR A 259 -8.76 9.07 -53.28
N SER A 260 -8.51 7.82 -52.81
CA SER A 260 -8.81 7.38 -51.44
C SER A 260 -7.67 7.85 -50.49
N SER A 261 -7.58 9.17 -50.26
CA SER A 261 -6.54 9.76 -49.40
C SER A 261 -6.91 9.83 -47.91
N ALA A 262 -8.20 9.75 -47.60
CA ALA A 262 -8.65 9.73 -46.18
C ALA A 262 -8.41 8.37 -45.54
N VAL A 263 -8.03 8.40 -44.25
CA VAL A 263 -7.74 7.21 -43.49
C VAL A 263 -8.65 7.15 -42.26
N ARG A 264 -9.27 5.98 -42.07
CA ARG A 264 -9.99 5.60 -40.86
C ARG A 264 -9.18 4.54 -40.15
N LEU A 265 -8.87 4.77 -38.88
CA LEU A 265 -8.26 3.78 -37.98
C LEU A 265 -9.28 3.38 -36.94
N THR A 266 -9.42 2.09 -36.72
CA THR A 266 -10.21 1.52 -35.62
C THR A 266 -9.27 0.74 -34.71
N HIS A 267 -9.23 1.09 -33.45
CA HIS A 267 -8.52 0.31 -32.43
C HIS A 267 -9.44 -0.80 -31.93
N LEU A 268 -9.12 -2.05 -32.28
CA LEU A 268 -9.99 -3.21 -32.06
C LEU A 268 -10.31 -3.45 -30.58
N PRO A 269 -9.34 -3.38 -29.62
CA PRO A 269 -9.62 -3.66 -28.23
C PRO A 269 -10.57 -2.64 -27.56
N THR A 270 -10.49 -1.36 -27.94
CA THR A 270 -11.29 -0.29 -27.31
C THR A 270 -12.46 0.18 -28.17
N GLY A 271 -12.52 -0.22 -29.45
CA GLY A 271 -13.53 0.25 -30.40
C GLY A 271 -13.39 1.72 -30.78
N ILE A 272 -12.31 2.41 -30.42
CA ILE A 272 -12.08 3.81 -30.75
C ILE A 272 -11.83 3.95 -32.26
N VAL A 273 -12.60 4.82 -32.90
CA VAL A 273 -12.46 5.12 -34.31
C VAL A 273 -11.93 6.55 -34.47
N VAL A 274 -10.91 6.70 -35.32
CA VAL A 274 -10.33 7.98 -35.73
C VAL A 274 -10.37 8.10 -37.23
N PHE A 275 -10.72 9.29 -37.71
CA PHE A 275 -10.78 9.59 -39.12
C PHE A 275 -9.94 10.84 -39.42
N CYS A 276 -9.04 10.75 -40.40
CA CYS A 276 -8.20 11.86 -40.85
C CYS A 276 -8.25 12.02 -42.38
N GLN A 277 -8.53 13.26 -42.83
CA GLN A 277 -8.57 13.64 -44.24
C GLN A 277 -7.94 15.02 -44.50
N THR A 278 -7.07 15.49 -43.61
CA THR A 278 -6.51 16.86 -43.63
C THR A 278 -5.50 17.05 -44.75
N GLU A 279 -4.81 16.00 -45.15
CA GLU A 279 -3.70 16.03 -46.09
C GLU A 279 -4.08 15.39 -47.44
N ARG A 280 -3.33 15.76 -48.49
CA ARG A 280 -3.48 15.13 -49.80
C ARG A 280 -2.84 13.75 -49.88
N SER A 281 -1.91 13.45 -49.02
CA SER A 281 -1.18 12.20 -48.95
C SER A 281 -1.84 11.24 -47.97
N GLN A 282 -2.18 10.04 -48.43
CA GLN A 282 -2.70 8.96 -47.58
C GLN A 282 -1.73 8.62 -46.44
N PHE A 283 -0.40 8.66 -46.69
CA PHE A 283 0.62 8.37 -45.69
C PHE A 283 0.63 9.40 -44.57
N GLN A 284 0.54 10.70 -44.91
CA GLN A 284 0.45 11.77 -43.92
C GLN A 284 -0.85 11.69 -43.09
N ASN A 285 -1.99 11.37 -43.75
CA ASN A 285 -3.23 11.17 -43.02
C ASN A 285 -3.19 9.97 -42.09
N ARG A 286 -2.45 8.88 -42.43
CA ARG A 286 -2.21 7.75 -41.57
C ARG A 286 -1.42 8.18 -40.33
N ASP A 287 -0.33 8.90 -40.49
CA ASP A 287 0.51 9.36 -39.37
C ASP A 287 -0.26 10.30 -38.45
N ASN A 288 -1.05 11.22 -39.01
CA ASN A 288 -1.90 12.11 -38.23
C ASN A 288 -3.01 11.32 -37.50
N ALA A 289 -3.64 10.34 -38.15
CA ALA A 289 -4.63 9.48 -37.53
C ALA A 289 -4.03 8.65 -36.37
N MET A 290 -2.78 8.17 -36.50
CA MET A 290 -2.07 7.48 -35.43
C MET A 290 -1.81 8.40 -34.22
N LYS A 291 -1.41 9.65 -34.46
CA LYS A 291 -1.26 10.65 -33.37
C LYS A 291 -2.58 10.92 -32.68
N MET A 292 -3.68 11.07 -33.45
CA MET A 292 -5.02 11.26 -32.88
C MET A 292 -5.50 10.05 -32.09
N LEU A 293 -5.20 8.83 -32.56
CA LEU A 293 -5.53 7.60 -31.84
C LEU A 293 -4.78 7.51 -30.50
N ARG A 294 -3.46 7.79 -30.50
CA ARG A 294 -2.67 7.85 -29.27
C ARG A 294 -3.25 8.85 -28.28
N ALA A 295 -3.60 10.05 -28.73
CA ALA A 295 -4.18 11.07 -27.86
C ALA A 295 -5.52 10.62 -27.24
N LYS A 296 -6.40 9.96 -28.03
CA LYS A 296 -7.67 9.43 -27.51
C LYS A 296 -7.49 8.26 -26.56
N LEU A 297 -6.54 7.38 -26.81
CA LEU A 297 -6.21 6.29 -25.88
C LEU A 297 -5.62 6.82 -24.57
N ALA A 298 -4.78 7.87 -24.64
CA ALA A 298 -4.27 8.56 -23.45
C ALA A 298 -5.40 9.17 -22.62
N GLU A 299 -6.35 9.84 -23.28
CA GLU A 299 -7.53 10.41 -22.62
C GLU A 299 -8.39 9.32 -21.94
N LEU A 300 -8.65 8.21 -22.64
CA LEU A 300 -9.39 7.07 -22.07
C LEU A 300 -8.68 6.48 -20.85
N LYS A 301 -7.35 6.31 -20.93
CA LYS A 301 -6.54 5.79 -19.82
C LYS A 301 -6.57 6.73 -18.62
N LEU A 302 -6.44 8.04 -18.84
CA LEU A 302 -6.59 9.06 -17.78
C LEU A 302 -7.99 9.02 -17.14
N GLN A 303 -9.04 8.85 -17.94
CA GLN A 303 -10.40 8.74 -17.42
C GLN A 303 -10.57 7.48 -16.56
N GLN A 304 -10.11 6.32 -17.03
CA GLN A 304 -10.14 5.07 -16.28
C GLN A 304 -9.32 5.16 -14.98
N HIS A 305 -8.18 5.83 -15.04
CA HIS A 305 -7.36 6.09 -13.85
C HIS A 305 -8.10 6.98 -12.85
N ALA A 306 -8.75 8.05 -13.31
CA ALA A 306 -9.55 8.93 -12.48
C ALA A 306 -10.76 8.21 -11.85
N GLU A 307 -11.43 7.32 -12.60
CA GLU A 307 -12.52 6.47 -12.10
C GLU A 307 -12.01 5.51 -11.01
N LYS A 308 -10.88 4.82 -11.24
CA LYS A 308 -10.25 3.96 -10.22
C LYS A 308 -9.89 4.73 -8.95
N ILE A 309 -9.30 5.92 -9.09
CA ILE A 309 -9.00 6.80 -7.96
C ILE A 309 -10.28 7.17 -7.21
N SER A 310 -11.36 7.53 -7.93
CA SER A 310 -12.64 7.87 -7.32
C SER A 310 -13.26 6.69 -6.57
N ASP A 311 -13.17 5.48 -7.11
CA ASP A 311 -13.66 4.25 -6.48
C ASP A 311 -12.83 3.90 -5.22
N LEU A 312 -11.51 4.10 -5.26
CA LEU A 312 -10.62 3.89 -4.12
C LEU A 312 -10.83 4.92 -3.00
N LYS A 313 -11.09 6.19 -3.36
CA LYS A 313 -11.44 7.24 -2.38
C LYS A 313 -12.71 6.93 -1.62
N GLY A 314 -13.63 6.19 -2.23
CA GLY A 314 -14.93 5.90 -1.64
C GLY A 314 -15.75 7.16 -1.37
N VAL A 315 -16.70 7.06 -0.44
CA VAL A 315 -17.49 8.23 -0.01
C VAL A 315 -16.61 9.10 0.89
N GLN A 316 -16.20 10.26 0.39
CA GLN A 316 -15.44 11.24 1.16
C GLN A 316 -16.28 11.64 2.40
N MET A 317 -15.88 11.15 3.56
CA MET A 317 -16.58 11.45 4.81
C MET A 317 -16.37 12.92 5.18
N LYS A 318 -17.46 13.64 5.44
CA LYS A 318 -17.36 15.00 5.98
C LYS A 318 -16.57 14.96 7.28
N ILE A 319 -15.65 15.92 7.47
CA ILE A 319 -14.83 16.06 8.69
C ILE A 319 -15.74 16.58 9.82
N GLU A 320 -16.59 15.71 10.34
CA GLU A 320 -17.61 16.01 11.36
C GLU A 320 -17.57 14.99 12.51
N TRP A 321 -18.27 15.29 13.60
CA TRP A 321 -18.32 14.48 14.83
C TRP A 321 -18.70 13.00 14.64
N GLY A 322 -19.41 12.63 13.59
CA GLY A 322 -19.87 11.27 13.32
C GLY A 322 -18.87 10.38 12.57
N SER A 323 -17.81 10.95 12.00
CA SER A 323 -16.91 10.27 11.06
C SER A 323 -15.55 9.91 11.66
N GLN A 324 -15.38 10.05 12.98
CA GLN A 324 -14.09 9.82 13.64
C GLN A 324 -13.76 8.32 13.73
N ILE A 325 -12.55 7.96 13.30
CA ILE A 325 -12.02 6.59 13.44
C ILE A 325 -11.28 6.43 14.78
N ARG A 326 -10.58 7.49 15.24
CA ARG A 326 -9.79 7.44 16.46
C ARG A 326 -9.85 8.75 17.23
N SER A 327 -9.89 8.65 18.56
CA SER A 327 -9.89 9.76 19.50
C SER A 327 -8.61 9.75 20.33
N TYR A 328 -7.97 10.90 20.43
CA TYR A 328 -6.74 11.12 21.20
C TYR A 328 -7.05 12.13 22.32
N VAL A 329 -7.03 11.67 23.56
CA VAL A 329 -7.33 12.46 24.75
C VAL A 329 -6.04 12.68 25.53
N PHE A 330 -5.69 13.95 25.75
CA PHE A 330 -4.52 14.35 26.54
C PHE A 330 -4.89 14.85 27.94
N MET A 331 -6.17 15.23 28.15
CA MET A 331 -6.67 15.74 29.42
C MET A 331 -8.18 15.43 29.58
N PRO A 332 -8.66 15.02 30.76
CA PRO A 332 -8.01 14.90 32.07
C PRO A 332 -7.23 13.60 32.27
N TYR A 333 -7.33 12.67 31.37
CA TYR A 333 -6.56 11.42 31.31
C TYR A 333 -5.94 11.27 29.93
N THR A 334 -4.94 10.42 29.80
CA THR A 334 -4.29 10.12 28.52
C THR A 334 -4.85 8.84 27.92
N LEU A 335 -5.39 8.89 26.71
CA LEU A 335 -5.95 7.72 26.04
C LEU A 335 -6.04 7.97 24.53
N ALA A 336 -5.51 7.04 23.73
CA ALA A 336 -5.87 6.89 22.34
C ALA A 336 -6.82 5.70 22.19
N LYS A 337 -7.99 5.89 21.52
CA LYS A 337 -9.01 4.85 21.35
C LYS A 337 -9.53 4.84 19.93
N ASP A 338 -9.46 3.67 19.28
CA ASP A 338 -10.12 3.44 18.00
C ASP A 338 -11.61 3.08 18.22
N THR A 339 -12.48 3.78 17.52
CA THR A 339 -13.95 3.61 17.67
C THR A 339 -14.47 2.40 16.92
N ARG A 340 -13.73 1.89 15.93
CA ARG A 340 -14.10 0.76 15.06
C ARG A 340 -13.81 -0.59 15.70
N THR A 341 -12.66 -0.70 16.38
CA THR A 341 -12.17 -1.94 16.99
C THR A 341 -12.31 -1.95 18.50
N GLY A 342 -12.44 -0.76 19.13
CA GLY A 342 -12.41 -0.61 20.58
C GLY A 342 -11.01 -0.73 21.18
N TYR A 343 -9.94 -0.88 20.36
CA TYR A 343 -8.57 -0.92 20.86
C TYR A 343 -8.16 0.40 21.52
N GLU A 344 -7.49 0.31 22.67
CA GLU A 344 -7.12 1.46 23.51
C GLU A 344 -5.65 1.41 23.90
N MET A 345 -5.00 2.57 23.91
CA MET A 345 -3.62 2.74 24.38
C MET A 345 -3.51 3.97 25.30
N GLY A 346 -3.13 3.75 26.57
CA GLY A 346 -2.99 4.82 27.56
C GLY A 346 -1.73 5.68 27.39
N ASN A 347 -0.64 5.10 26.83
CA ASN A 347 0.60 5.83 26.57
C ASN A 347 0.49 6.66 25.28
N ILE A 348 -0.17 7.82 25.39
CA ILE A 348 -0.40 8.68 24.24
C ILE A 348 0.89 9.24 23.64
N GLN A 349 1.94 9.39 24.45
CA GLN A 349 3.22 9.88 23.96
C GLN A 349 3.87 8.86 23.00
N ALA A 350 3.83 7.57 23.34
CA ALA A 350 4.33 6.52 22.46
C ALA A 350 3.56 6.50 21.13
N VAL A 351 2.21 6.67 21.19
CA VAL A 351 1.38 6.79 20.00
C VAL A 351 1.83 7.96 19.12
N MET A 352 2.04 9.14 19.71
CA MET A 352 2.50 10.33 18.96
C MET A 352 3.93 10.19 18.43
N ASP A 353 4.72 9.28 19.01
CA ASP A 353 6.05 8.91 18.53
C ASP A 353 6.02 7.73 17.51
N GLY A 354 4.84 7.40 16.98
CA GLY A 354 4.66 6.45 15.89
C GLY A 354 4.37 5.01 16.33
N ASP A 355 4.04 4.77 17.61
CA ASP A 355 3.62 3.45 18.09
C ASP A 355 2.13 3.25 17.86
N ILE A 356 1.76 2.97 16.59
CA ILE A 356 0.37 2.79 16.14
C ILE A 356 0.07 1.38 15.66
N ASP A 357 1.01 0.46 15.73
CA ASP A 357 0.87 -0.91 15.22
C ASP A 357 -0.29 -1.66 15.89
N GLY A 358 -0.51 -1.46 17.18
CA GLY A 358 -1.64 -2.06 17.89
C GLY A 358 -3.00 -1.69 17.29
N PHE A 359 -3.16 -0.44 16.82
CA PHE A 359 -4.39 0.00 16.15
C PHE A 359 -4.52 -0.60 14.75
N ILE A 360 -3.43 -0.59 13.97
CA ILE A 360 -3.39 -1.18 12.62
C ILE A 360 -3.73 -2.67 12.70
N ASN A 361 -3.10 -3.39 13.63
CA ASN A 361 -3.29 -4.81 13.86
C ASN A 361 -4.73 -5.16 14.25
N ALA A 362 -5.29 -4.42 15.21
CA ALA A 362 -6.66 -4.61 15.65
C ALA A 362 -7.65 -4.39 14.50
N TYR A 363 -7.41 -3.36 13.67
CA TYR A 363 -8.27 -3.08 12.52
C TYR A 363 -8.16 -4.17 11.44
N LEU A 364 -6.96 -4.56 11.03
CA LEU A 364 -6.76 -5.57 10.00
C LEU A 364 -7.34 -6.92 10.41
N THR A 365 -7.17 -7.30 11.68
CA THR A 365 -7.76 -8.53 12.23
C THR A 365 -9.29 -8.49 12.24
N ALA A 366 -9.87 -7.40 12.72
CA ALA A 366 -11.33 -7.22 12.74
C ALA A 366 -11.93 -7.14 11.32
N ALA A 367 -11.20 -6.54 10.37
CA ALA A 367 -11.60 -6.50 8.96
C ALA A 367 -11.57 -7.89 8.32
N ALA A 368 -10.55 -8.70 8.60
CA ALA A 368 -10.45 -10.08 8.11
C ALA A 368 -11.57 -10.96 8.67
N ASN A 369 -11.97 -10.74 9.93
CA ASN A 369 -13.08 -11.45 10.57
C ASN A 369 -14.47 -10.96 10.11
N GLY A 370 -14.54 -9.87 9.32
CA GLY A 370 -15.82 -9.27 8.90
C GLY A 370 -16.58 -8.53 10.01
N GLU A 371 -15.90 -8.17 11.10
CA GLU A 371 -16.47 -7.47 12.25
C GLU A 371 -16.62 -5.96 12.00
N ILE A 372 -15.82 -5.41 11.08
CA ILE A 372 -15.92 -4.00 10.71
C ILE A 372 -17.03 -3.81 9.70
N LYS A 373 -18.10 -3.12 10.10
CA LYS A 373 -19.16 -2.69 9.18
C LYS A 373 -18.59 -1.62 8.24
N LYS A 374 -18.68 -1.89 6.93
CA LYS A 374 -18.34 -0.94 5.87
C LYS A 374 -19.22 0.29 5.90
#